data_01ea190ffd0b6c32fdd359823622111b
#
_entry.id   01ea190ffd0b6c32fdd359823622111b
#
_cell.length_a   1.000
_cell.length_b   1.000
_cell.length_c   1.000
_cell.angle_alpha   90.00
_cell.angle_beta   90.00
_cell.angle_gamma   90.00
#
_symmetry.space_group_name_H-M   'P 1'
#
loop_
_entity.id
_entity.type
_entity.pdbx_description
1 polymer ?
#
loop_
_entity_poly.entity_id
_entity_poly.type
_entity_poly.pdbx_seq_one_letter_code
_entity_poly.pdbx_strand_id
1 'polypeptide(L)'
;MKIEQLFQFISVVKHGSINKASFELYMSQSNLSRSIRLLEEELGGNLFVRRSHGISLTPFGAEVYEKASIVCSTYQQLGQLSVKKPKNTSYKMRISTHPLTFSEYAFTQVYKRYQEKNPQFSLVHQPISQSSYDVKIGLSDIGISMCTSSSQKTIRHLMKNYDLEYTPLALLPMVVLIGSRHPLALSGQKAVSLKALGKYTFAVGENQIDVPELLSILKIPSSILNSVQIDSKDALLNFLIETECYCLIPSAESCTVPLNRFGCKPVVTLPIVEKNRYFEIGWFKQKNKLLMPCCQEFVSELSSLLQKN
;
A
#
# COMPACT_ATOMS: atom_id res chain seq x y z
N MET A 1 2.51 -19.17 -27.99
CA MET A 1 2.05 -18.37 -26.81
C MET A 1 1.27 -17.16 -27.28
N LYS A 2 0.07 -16.96 -26.77
CA LYS A 2 -0.80 -15.80 -27.08
C LYS A 2 -0.89 -14.89 -25.84
N ILE A 3 -1.04 -13.59 -26.06
CA ILE A 3 -1.14 -12.63 -24.97
C ILE A 3 -2.36 -12.90 -24.06
N GLU A 4 -3.46 -13.37 -24.65
CA GLU A 4 -4.67 -13.73 -23.92
C GLU A 4 -4.41 -14.84 -22.91
N GLN A 5 -3.55 -15.81 -23.23
CA GLN A 5 -3.17 -16.90 -22.32
C GLN A 5 -2.41 -16.35 -21.09
N LEU A 6 -1.59 -15.31 -21.28
CA LEU A 6 -0.89 -14.65 -20.17
C LEU A 6 -1.88 -13.90 -19.27
N PHE A 7 -2.85 -13.18 -19.83
CA PHE A 7 -3.92 -12.55 -19.03
C PHE A 7 -4.75 -13.57 -18.25
N GLN A 8 -5.09 -14.68 -18.88
CA GLN A 8 -5.82 -15.78 -18.25
C GLN A 8 -5.02 -16.41 -17.11
N PHE A 9 -3.72 -16.63 -17.32
CA PHE A 9 -2.80 -17.15 -16.31
C PHE A 9 -2.73 -16.19 -15.10
N ILE A 10 -2.53 -14.89 -15.32
CA ILE A 10 -2.50 -13.87 -14.26
C ILE A 10 -3.81 -13.84 -13.48
N SER A 11 -4.97 -13.94 -14.16
CA SER A 11 -6.28 -13.99 -13.50
C SER A 11 -6.41 -15.23 -12.60
N VAL A 12 -5.95 -16.41 -13.05
CA VAL A 12 -5.97 -17.63 -12.23
C VAL A 12 -5.10 -17.48 -10.98
N VAL A 13 -3.92 -16.86 -11.11
CA VAL A 13 -3.03 -16.58 -9.95
C VAL A 13 -3.73 -15.67 -8.95
N LYS A 14 -4.31 -14.57 -9.42
CA LYS A 14 -5.00 -13.57 -8.59
C LYS A 14 -6.16 -14.17 -7.79
N HIS A 15 -6.91 -15.08 -8.37
CA HIS A 15 -8.09 -15.67 -7.71
C HIS A 15 -7.79 -16.97 -6.96
N GLY A 16 -6.60 -17.56 -7.14
CA GLY A 16 -6.23 -18.85 -6.53
C GLY A 16 -7.14 -20.02 -6.95
N SER A 17 -7.93 -19.86 -8.03
CA SER A 17 -8.93 -20.82 -8.48
C SER A 17 -9.30 -20.61 -9.94
N ILE A 18 -9.26 -21.69 -10.73
CA ILE A 18 -9.68 -21.66 -12.14
C ILE A 18 -11.18 -21.32 -12.25
N ASN A 19 -12.00 -21.85 -11.36
CA ASN A 19 -13.44 -21.56 -11.37
C ASN A 19 -13.70 -20.06 -11.13
N LYS A 20 -13.11 -19.45 -10.09
CA LYS A 20 -13.29 -18.03 -9.83
C LYS A 20 -12.78 -17.16 -10.97
N ALA A 21 -11.60 -17.48 -11.52
CA ALA A 21 -11.03 -16.77 -12.66
C ALA A 21 -11.90 -16.90 -13.92
N SER A 22 -12.52 -18.07 -14.15
CA SER A 22 -13.39 -18.27 -15.31
C SER A 22 -14.65 -17.40 -15.26
N PHE A 23 -15.23 -17.19 -14.08
CA PHE A 23 -16.34 -16.25 -13.89
C PHE A 23 -15.91 -14.81 -14.20
N GLU A 24 -14.77 -14.37 -13.67
CA GLU A 24 -14.23 -13.04 -13.91
C GLU A 24 -13.96 -12.78 -15.41
N LEU A 25 -13.48 -13.81 -16.11
CA LEU A 25 -13.14 -13.73 -17.54
C LEU A 25 -14.32 -14.03 -18.48
N TYR A 26 -15.52 -14.24 -17.94
CA TYR A 26 -16.73 -14.60 -18.72
C TYR A 26 -16.51 -15.78 -19.68
N MET A 27 -15.80 -16.82 -19.22
CA MET A 27 -15.52 -18.01 -20.03
C MET A 27 -15.80 -19.30 -19.26
N SER A 28 -15.93 -20.44 -19.97
CA SER A 28 -16.12 -21.72 -19.30
C SER A 28 -14.84 -22.19 -18.62
N GLN A 29 -14.97 -22.84 -17.47
CA GLN A 29 -13.85 -23.40 -16.71
C GLN A 29 -13.02 -24.38 -17.55
N SER A 30 -13.67 -25.18 -18.41
CA SER A 30 -12.99 -26.12 -19.32
C SER A 30 -12.11 -25.39 -20.34
N ASN A 31 -12.60 -24.29 -20.90
CA ASN A 31 -11.81 -23.48 -21.85
C ASN A 31 -10.61 -22.82 -21.17
N LEU A 32 -10.81 -22.27 -19.96
CA LEU A 32 -9.70 -21.69 -19.20
C LEU A 32 -8.66 -22.73 -18.81
N SER A 33 -9.08 -23.90 -18.31
CA SER A 33 -8.18 -25.01 -17.99
C SER A 33 -7.37 -25.48 -19.20
N ARG A 34 -8.03 -25.60 -20.36
CA ARG A 34 -7.35 -25.97 -21.62
C ARG A 34 -6.34 -24.93 -22.04
N SER A 35 -6.69 -23.66 -21.92
CA SER A 35 -5.77 -22.54 -22.25
C SER A 35 -4.53 -22.52 -21.37
N ILE A 36 -4.69 -22.73 -20.06
CA ILE A 36 -3.56 -22.84 -19.14
C ILE A 36 -2.68 -24.04 -19.49
N ARG A 37 -3.28 -25.21 -19.75
CA ARG A 37 -2.51 -26.40 -20.12
C ARG A 37 -1.70 -26.20 -21.41
N LEU A 38 -2.27 -25.57 -22.43
CA LEU A 38 -1.55 -25.23 -23.65
C LEU A 38 -0.38 -24.26 -23.41
N LEU A 39 -0.54 -23.33 -22.46
CA LEU A 39 0.53 -22.42 -22.05
C LEU A 39 1.65 -23.20 -21.34
N GLU A 40 1.32 -24.13 -20.43
CA GLU A 40 2.27 -25.00 -19.74
C GLU A 40 3.04 -25.90 -20.71
N GLU A 41 2.35 -26.50 -21.68
CA GLU A 41 2.95 -27.31 -22.74
C GLU A 41 3.95 -26.50 -23.58
N GLU A 42 3.59 -25.27 -23.95
CA GLU A 42 4.44 -24.40 -24.77
C GLU A 42 5.66 -23.88 -23.99
N LEU A 43 5.51 -23.60 -22.71
CA LEU A 43 6.59 -23.14 -21.83
C LEU A 43 7.46 -24.29 -21.30
N GLY A 44 7.04 -25.55 -21.48
CA GLY A 44 7.79 -26.73 -21.09
C GLY A 44 7.77 -27.03 -19.58
N GLY A 45 6.80 -26.50 -18.84
CA GLY A 45 6.70 -26.74 -17.39
C GLY A 45 5.36 -26.37 -16.78
N ASN A 46 5.03 -27.02 -15.66
CA ASN A 46 3.78 -26.75 -14.95
C ASN A 46 3.86 -25.41 -14.22
N LEU A 47 2.87 -24.56 -14.43
CA LEU A 47 2.76 -23.26 -13.79
C LEU A 47 2.09 -23.37 -12.40
N PHE A 48 1.22 -24.37 -12.24
CA PHE A 48 0.43 -24.55 -11.03
C PHE A 48 0.63 -25.91 -10.38
N VAL A 49 0.49 -25.92 -9.05
CA VAL A 49 0.33 -27.13 -8.21
C VAL A 49 -1.09 -27.14 -7.66
N ARG A 50 -1.79 -28.25 -7.79
CA ARG A 50 -3.09 -28.46 -7.13
C ARG A 50 -2.87 -28.81 -5.67
N ARG A 51 -3.60 -28.16 -4.77
CA ARG A 51 -3.63 -28.42 -3.33
C ARG A 51 -5.06 -28.66 -2.88
N SER A 52 -5.24 -29.22 -1.68
CA SER A 52 -6.54 -29.49 -1.08
C SER A 52 -7.45 -28.25 -0.99
N HIS A 53 -6.85 -27.04 -0.92
CA HIS A 53 -7.56 -25.77 -0.77
C HIS A 53 -7.42 -24.83 -1.97
N GLY A 54 -7.11 -25.36 -3.16
CA GLY A 54 -7.03 -24.53 -4.38
C GLY A 54 -5.78 -24.78 -5.22
N ILE A 55 -5.35 -23.74 -5.91
CA ILE A 55 -4.20 -23.77 -6.82
C ILE A 55 -3.13 -22.81 -6.31
N SER A 56 -1.88 -23.23 -6.31
CA SER A 56 -0.73 -22.37 -6.02
C SER A 56 0.30 -22.45 -7.16
N LEU A 57 1.14 -21.43 -7.30
CA LEU A 57 2.21 -21.42 -8.27
C LEU A 57 3.30 -22.45 -7.93
N THR A 58 3.89 -23.05 -8.98
CA THR A 58 5.19 -23.72 -8.86
C THR A 58 6.31 -22.66 -8.80
N PRO A 59 7.56 -22.99 -8.45
CA PRO A 59 8.70 -22.08 -8.58
C PRO A 59 8.83 -21.54 -10.01
N PHE A 60 8.67 -22.40 -11.03
CA PHE A 60 8.64 -22.00 -12.44
C PHE A 60 7.45 -21.09 -12.75
N GLY A 61 6.25 -21.41 -12.23
CA GLY A 61 5.06 -20.56 -12.37
C GLY A 61 5.24 -19.18 -11.77
N ALA A 62 5.97 -19.05 -10.66
CA ALA A 62 6.26 -17.75 -10.04
C ALA A 62 7.18 -16.89 -10.93
N GLU A 63 8.21 -17.50 -11.54
CA GLU A 63 9.07 -16.81 -12.48
C GLU A 63 8.30 -16.36 -13.74
N VAL A 64 7.46 -17.26 -14.29
CA VAL A 64 6.62 -16.94 -15.46
C VAL A 64 5.62 -15.83 -15.11
N TYR A 65 5.04 -15.84 -13.89
CA TYR A 65 4.11 -14.80 -13.43
C TYR A 65 4.76 -13.42 -13.43
N GLU A 66 5.99 -13.32 -12.96
CA GLU A 66 6.73 -12.05 -12.97
C GLU A 66 6.89 -11.52 -14.41
N LYS A 67 7.35 -12.35 -15.33
CA LYS A 67 7.55 -11.96 -16.73
C LYS A 67 6.24 -11.67 -17.46
N ALA A 68 5.24 -12.53 -17.27
CA ALA A 68 3.91 -12.36 -17.87
C ALA A 68 3.25 -11.05 -17.42
N SER A 69 3.38 -10.67 -16.15
CA SER A 69 2.84 -9.42 -15.61
C SER A 69 3.45 -8.19 -16.30
N ILE A 70 4.77 -8.20 -16.55
CA ILE A 70 5.45 -7.12 -17.26
C ILE A 70 4.94 -7.04 -18.71
N VAL A 71 4.87 -8.17 -19.41
CA VAL A 71 4.40 -8.24 -20.81
C VAL A 71 2.95 -7.75 -20.92
N CYS A 72 2.05 -8.23 -20.06
CA CYS A 72 0.65 -7.82 -20.06
C CYS A 72 0.48 -6.34 -19.75
N SER A 73 1.23 -5.82 -18.79
CA SER A 73 1.22 -4.38 -18.46
C SER A 73 1.69 -3.54 -19.66
N THR A 74 2.80 -3.94 -20.28
CA THR A 74 3.33 -3.25 -21.47
C THR A 74 2.35 -3.31 -22.64
N TYR A 75 1.71 -4.47 -22.87
CA TYR A 75 0.69 -4.64 -23.91
C TYR A 75 -0.51 -3.71 -23.69
N GLN A 76 -1.00 -3.59 -22.43
CA GLN A 76 -2.07 -2.67 -22.09
C GLN A 76 -1.66 -1.20 -22.33
N GLN A 77 -0.41 -0.85 -22.04
CA GLN A 77 0.12 0.49 -22.32
C GLN A 77 0.17 0.77 -23.84
N LEU A 78 0.59 -0.21 -24.66
CA LEU A 78 0.55 -0.09 -26.13
C LEU A 78 -0.87 0.10 -26.67
N GLY A 79 -1.85 -0.66 -26.16
CA GLY A 79 -3.26 -0.49 -26.51
C GLY A 79 -3.78 0.93 -26.23
N GLN A 80 -3.28 1.58 -25.19
CA GLN A 80 -3.61 2.97 -24.89
C GLN A 80 -2.96 3.98 -25.84
N LEU A 81 -1.87 3.62 -26.53
CA LEU A 81 -1.24 4.48 -27.55
C LEU A 81 -1.98 4.42 -28.89
N SER A 82 -2.66 3.31 -29.18
CA SER A 82 -3.35 3.08 -30.47
C SER A 82 -4.70 3.80 -30.57
N VAL A 83 -5.29 4.21 -29.48
CA VAL A 83 -6.47 5.07 -29.49
C VAL A 83 -6.05 6.43 -30.04
N LYS A 84 -6.53 6.80 -31.24
CA LYS A 84 -6.34 8.12 -31.88
C LYS A 84 -6.27 9.19 -30.81
N LYS A 85 -5.14 9.92 -30.72
CA LYS A 85 -4.94 11.02 -29.76
C LYS A 85 -6.25 11.82 -29.66
N PRO A 86 -6.96 11.81 -28.53
CA PRO A 86 -7.94 12.85 -28.32
C PRO A 86 -7.15 14.18 -28.34
N LYS A 87 -7.69 15.22 -28.94
CA LYS A 87 -7.13 16.58 -28.93
C LYS A 87 -6.92 17.13 -27.50
N ASN A 88 -7.34 16.42 -26.47
CA ASN A 88 -7.10 16.70 -25.07
C ASN A 88 -6.00 15.78 -24.52
N THR A 89 -4.93 16.36 -24.05
CA THR A 89 -3.84 15.69 -23.30
C THR A 89 -4.48 14.93 -22.13
N SER A 90 -4.56 13.60 -22.21
CA SER A 90 -5.09 12.79 -21.12
C SER A 90 -4.05 12.77 -19.99
N TYR A 91 -4.34 13.43 -18.89
CA TYR A 91 -3.50 13.38 -17.68
C TYR A 91 -3.76 12.07 -16.96
N LYS A 92 -2.72 11.27 -16.77
CA LYS A 92 -2.79 9.99 -16.06
C LYS A 92 -1.87 10.04 -14.84
N MET A 93 -2.36 9.57 -13.71
CA MET A 93 -1.57 9.46 -12.48
C MET A 93 -2.08 8.26 -11.66
N ARG A 94 -1.19 7.32 -11.38
CA ARG A 94 -1.50 6.11 -10.60
C ARG A 94 -0.54 6.03 -9.43
N ILE A 95 -1.05 6.22 -8.23
CA ILE A 95 -0.29 6.24 -6.99
C ILE A 95 -0.62 5.00 -6.18
N SER A 96 0.41 4.31 -5.69
CA SER A 96 0.29 3.23 -4.70
C SER A 96 0.86 3.70 -3.36
N THR A 97 0.10 3.53 -2.28
CA THR A 97 0.50 4.02 -0.96
C THR A 97 -0.08 3.15 0.16
N HIS A 98 0.47 3.26 1.35
CA HIS A 98 -0.27 2.93 2.57
C HIS A 98 -1.46 3.88 2.74
N PRO A 99 -2.47 3.54 3.56
CA PRO A 99 -3.61 4.41 3.86
C PRO A 99 -3.18 5.62 4.71
N LEU A 100 -2.50 6.59 4.08
CA LEU A 100 -1.93 7.78 4.70
C LEU A 100 -2.77 9.01 4.32
N THR A 101 -3.35 9.69 5.30
CA THR A 101 -4.26 10.83 5.08
C THR A 101 -3.57 11.99 4.34
N PHE A 102 -2.29 12.23 4.61
CA PHE A 102 -1.54 13.26 3.90
C PHE A 102 -1.34 12.90 2.41
N SER A 103 -1.20 11.61 2.06
CA SER A 103 -1.16 11.18 0.65
C SER A 103 -2.52 11.35 -0.03
N GLU A 104 -3.62 11.02 0.67
CA GLU A 104 -4.99 11.24 0.19
C GLU A 104 -5.28 12.72 -0.01
N TYR A 105 -4.82 13.56 0.90
CA TYR A 105 -4.96 15.02 0.81
C TYR A 105 -4.17 15.58 -0.39
N ALA A 106 -2.88 15.23 -0.52
CA ALA A 106 -2.05 15.65 -1.65
C ALA A 106 -2.68 15.24 -2.99
N PHE A 107 -3.15 14.00 -3.09
CA PHE A 107 -3.87 13.49 -4.26
C PHE A 107 -5.11 14.33 -4.59
N THR A 108 -5.91 14.65 -3.58
CA THR A 108 -7.11 15.48 -3.73
C THR A 108 -6.79 16.89 -4.21
N GLN A 109 -5.72 17.53 -3.70
CA GLN A 109 -5.32 18.87 -4.15
C GLN A 109 -4.88 18.86 -5.62
N VAL A 110 -4.11 17.85 -6.04
CA VAL A 110 -3.72 17.71 -7.44
C VAL A 110 -4.92 17.42 -8.32
N TYR A 111 -5.83 16.52 -7.91
CA TYR A 111 -7.05 16.24 -8.66
C TYR A 111 -7.85 17.51 -8.93
N LYS A 112 -8.06 18.39 -7.94
CA LYS A 112 -8.77 19.67 -8.10
C LYS A 112 -8.18 20.57 -9.18
N ARG A 113 -6.84 20.56 -9.37
CA ARG A 113 -6.17 21.36 -10.43
C ARG A 113 -6.38 20.81 -11.84
N TYR A 114 -6.71 19.51 -11.92
CA TYR A 114 -6.85 18.80 -13.20
C TYR A 114 -8.29 18.38 -13.53
N GLN A 115 -9.26 18.55 -12.64
CA GLN A 115 -10.61 17.99 -12.76
C GLN A 115 -11.32 18.36 -14.08
N GLU A 116 -11.10 19.56 -14.63
CA GLU A 116 -11.69 20.00 -15.89
C GLU A 116 -10.94 19.49 -17.13
N LYS A 117 -9.79 18.85 -16.94
CA LYS A 117 -8.92 18.31 -18.00
C LYS A 117 -9.14 16.82 -18.26
N ASN A 118 -10.27 16.27 -17.79
CA ASN A 118 -10.61 14.85 -17.88
C ASN A 118 -9.49 13.91 -17.40
N PRO A 119 -9.04 14.02 -16.13
CA PRO A 119 -7.93 13.25 -15.61
C PRO A 119 -8.31 11.79 -15.38
N GLN A 120 -7.35 10.88 -15.59
CA GLN A 120 -7.43 9.48 -15.25
C GLN A 120 -6.50 9.22 -14.05
N PHE A 121 -6.97 9.54 -12.85
CA PHE A 121 -6.20 9.44 -11.62
C PHE A 121 -6.68 8.27 -10.77
N SER A 122 -5.76 7.54 -10.17
CA SER A 122 -6.05 6.50 -9.18
C SER A 122 -5.08 6.55 -8.00
N LEU A 123 -5.60 6.31 -6.82
CA LEU A 123 -4.87 6.12 -5.58
C LEU A 123 -5.26 4.77 -5.01
N VAL A 124 -4.29 3.88 -4.82
CA VAL A 124 -4.52 2.51 -4.36
C VAL A 124 -3.78 2.29 -3.05
N HIS A 125 -4.51 1.80 -2.04
CA HIS A 125 -3.93 1.42 -0.76
C HIS A 125 -3.50 -0.04 -0.79
N GLN A 126 -2.22 -0.29 -0.53
CA GLN A 126 -1.66 -1.65 -0.56
C GLN A 126 -0.31 -1.74 0.17
N PRO A 127 0.15 -2.96 0.51
CA PRO A 127 1.45 -3.18 1.15
C PRO A 127 2.60 -2.67 0.29
N ILE A 128 3.72 -2.31 0.93
CA ILE A 128 4.91 -1.82 0.24
C ILE A 128 5.47 -2.84 -0.78
N SER A 129 5.37 -4.13 -0.50
CA SER A 129 5.77 -5.20 -1.42
C SER A 129 4.98 -5.15 -2.72
N GLN A 130 3.65 -5.03 -2.63
CA GLN A 130 2.77 -4.91 -3.80
C GLN A 130 2.96 -3.58 -4.50
N SER A 131 3.05 -2.46 -3.76
CA SER A 131 3.32 -1.13 -4.31
C SER A 131 4.62 -1.10 -5.12
N SER A 132 5.68 -1.71 -4.58
CA SER A 132 6.98 -1.78 -5.26
C SER A 132 6.91 -2.63 -6.53
N TYR A 133 6.17 -3.72 -6.49
CA TYR A 133 5.95 -4.56 -7.66
C TYR A 133 5.14 -3.83 -8.74
N ASP A 134 4.07 -3.16 -8.37
CA ASP A 134 3.21 -2.40 -9.29
C ASP A 134 3.97 -1.24 -9.96
N VAL A 135 4.85 -0.57 -9.22
CA VAL A 135 5.73 0.46 -9.81
C VAL A 135 6.75 -0.19 -10.74
N LYS A 136 7.37 -1.32 -10.36
CA LYS A 136 8.31 -2.07 -11.20
C LYS A 136 7.71 -2.42 -12.56
N ILE A 137 6.47 -2.92 -12.58
CA ILE A 137 5.80 -3.35 -13.81
C ILE A 137 5.00 -2.24 -14.51
N GLY A 138 5.03 -1.01 -13.98
CA GLY A 138 4.37 0.16 -14.57
C GLY A 138 2.85 0.22 -14.36
N LEU A 139 2.28 -0.58 -13.47
CA LEU A 139 0.87 -0.47 -13.04
C LEU A 139 0.65 0.76 -12.17
N SER A 140 1.67 1.21 -11.43
CA SER A 140 1.70 2.48 -10.72
C SER A 140 2.83 3.36 -11.23
N ASP A 141 2.62 4.68 -11.20
CA ASP A 141 3.61 5.65 -11.64
C ASP A 141 4.55 6.02 -10.49
N ILE A 142 4.00 6.07 -9.27
CA ILE A 142 4.68 6.41 -8.02
C ILE A 142 4.19 5.48 -6.92
N GLY A 143 5.10 5.06 -6.06
CA GLY A 143 4.81 4.44 -4.78
C GLY A 143 5.23 5.34 -3.62
N ILE A 144 4.43 5.34 -2.55
CA ILE A 144 4.76 6.01 -1.29
C ILE A 144 5.08 4.94 -0.25
N SER A 145 6.20 5.10 0.42
CA SER A 145 6.60 4.23 1.52
C SER A 145 6.49 4.94 2.86
N MET A 146 6.15 4.17 3.87
CA MET A 146 6.33 4.53 5.27
C MET A 146 7.11 3.38 5.92
N CYS A 147 8.18 3.71 6.61
CA CYS A 147 8.96 2.71 7.32
C CYS A 147 9.50 3.26 8.64
N THR A 148 9.80 2.36 9.55
CA THR A 148 10.46 2.69 10.82
C THR A 148 11.98 2.60 10.66
N SER A 149 12.73 3.03 11.67
CA SER A 149 14.19 2.92 11.68
C SER A 149 14.69 1.48 11.52
N SER A 150 13.92 0.49 11.97
CA SER A 150 14.27 -0.94 11.87
C SER A 150 14.08 -1.48 10.46
N SER A 151 13.08 -1.03 9.73
CA SER A 151 12.74 -1.53 8.39
C SER A 151 13.37 -0.75 7.23
N GLN A 152 14.03 0.38 7.49
CA GLN A 152 14.69 1.19 6.45
C GLN A 152 15.62 0.37 5.54
N LYS A 153 16.47 -0.48 6.11
CA LYS A 153 17.41 -1.32 5.33
C LYS A 153 16.66 -2.29 4.41
N THR A 154 15.60 -2.89 4.91
CA THR A 154 14.75 -3.81 4.15
C THR A 154 14.08 -3.09 2.97
N ILE A 155 13.53 -1.91 3.21
CA ILE A 155 12.91 -1.08 2.15
C ILE A 155 13.93 -0.70 1.09
N ARG A 156 15.12 -0.24 1.47
CA ARG A 156 16.17 0.12 0.50
C ARG A 156 16.64 -1.10 -0.30
N HIS A 157 16.74 -2.27 0.32
CA HIS A 157 17.06 -3.50 -0.37
C HIS A 157 15.97 -3.91 -1.38
N LEU A 158 14.70 -3.79 -0.99
CA LEU A 158 13.57 -4.03 -1.87
C LEU A 158 13.59 -3.11 -3.10
N MET A 159 13.83 -1.81 -2.90
CA MET A 159 13.95 -0.84 -3.98
C MET A 159 15.07 -1.19 -4.96
N LYS A 160 16.23 -1.59 -4.42
CA LYS A 160 17.37 -2.04 -5.23
C LYS A 160 17.06 -3.30 -6.04
N ASN A 161 16.41 -4.28 -5.43
CA ASN A 161 16.05 -5.54 -6.10
C ASN A 161 15.05 -5.34 -7.25
N TYR A 162 14.21 -4.32 -7.15
CA TYR A 162 13.23 -3.99 -8.18
C TYR A 162 13.70 -2.90 -9.16
N ASP A 163 14.96 -2.44 -9.04
CA ASP A 163 15.54 -1.35 -9.84
C ASP A 163 14.69 -0.07 -9.78
N LEU A 164 14.25 0.28 -8.56
CA LEU A 164 13.47 1.48 -8.28
C LEU A 164 14.37 2.58 -7.70
N GLU A 165 14.07 3.81 -8.09
CA GLU A 165 14.67 5.02 -7.52
C GLU A 165 13.84 5.46 -6.31
N TYR A 166 14.46 5.50 -5.13
CA TYR A 166 13.84 5.88 -3.86
C TYR A 166 14.36 7.23 -3.39
N THR A 167 13.45 8.12 -3.01
CA THR A 167 13.74 9.44 -2.46
C THR A 167 13.07 9.60 -1.10
N PRO A 168 13.82 9.75 0.00
CA PRO A 168 13.25 10.10 1.30
C PRO A 168 12.68 11.53 1.27
N LEU A 169 11.54 11.75 1.93
CA LEU A 169 10.86 13.05 2.02
C LEU A 169 10.94 13.65 3.42
N ALA A 170 10.62 12.88 4.44
CA ALA A 170 10.56 13.36 5.81
C ALA A 170 10.79 12.26 6.84
N LEU A 171 11.28 12.68 8.02
CA LEU A 171 11.28 11.89 9.25
C LEU A 171 10.22 12.48 10.18
N LEU A 172 9.14 11.76 10.38
CA LEU A 172 8.01 12.21 11.20
C LEU A 172 8.03 11.53 12.56
N PRO A 173 7.94 12.28 13.67
CA PRO A 173 7.83 11.69 14.98
C PRO A 173 6.69 10.67 15.03
N MET A 174 6.92 9.56 15.73
CA MET A 174 5.90 8.57 16.02
C MET A 174 5.05 9.05 17.19
N VAL A 175 3.74 9.03 17.04
CA VAL A 175 2.78 9.40 18.08
C VAL A 175 1.78 8.27 18.31
N VAL A 176 1.21 8.24 19.49
CA VAL A 176 0.16 7.30 19.88
C VAL A 176 -1.19 7.91 19.56
N LEU A 177 -2.05 7.18 18.89
CA LEU A 177 -3.45 7.54 18.64
C LEU A 177 -4.34 6.67 19.51
N ILE A 178 -5.23 7.31 20.29
CA ILE A 178 -6.18 6.68 21.23
C ILE A 178 -7.53 7.39 21.20
N GLY A 179 -8.57 6.73 21.68
CA GLY A 179 -9.86 7.37 21.91
C GLY A 179 -9.79 8.41 23.05
N SER A 180 -10.64 9.44 23.01
CA SER A 180 -10.69 10.48 24.04
C SER A 180 -11.09 9.97 25.44
N ARG A 181 -11.71 8.79 25.51
CA ARG A 181 -12.09 8.11 26.76
C ARG A 181 -11.04 7.14 27.26
N HIS A 182 -9.95 6.97 26.53
CA HIS A 182 -8.86 6.10 26.93
C HIS A 182 -8.25 6.58 28.27
N PRO A 183 -7.89 5.68 29.21
CA PRO A 183 -7.30 6.08 30.49
C PRO A 183 -6.10 7.02 30.38
N LEU A 184 -5.25 6.82 29.37
CA LEU A 184 -4.10 7.70 29.10
C LEU A 184 -4.52 9.12 28.66
N ALA A 185 -5.65 9.27 27.96
CA ALA A 185 -6.18 10.58 27.59
C ALA A 185 -6.80 11.27 28.80
N LEU A 186 -7.54 10.53 29.62
CA LEU A 186 -8.21 11.04 30.82
C LEU A 186 -7.22 11.40 31.93
N SER A 187 -6.03 10.82 31.97
CA SER A 187 -4.99 11.12 32.96
C SER A 187 -4.39 12.53 32.81
N GLY A 188 -4.69 13.25 31.72
CA GLY A 188 -4.17 14.60 31.47
C GLY A 188 -2.67 14.65 31.14
N GLN A 189 -2.01 13.50 30.93
CA GLN A 189 -0.58 13.48 30.60
C GLN A 189 -0.33 14.00 29.17
N LYS A 190 0.76 14.75 29.01
CA LYS A 190 1.13 15.36 27.72
C LYS A 190 1.97 14.45 26.81
N ALA A 191 2.47 13.33 27.33
CA ALA A 191 3.25 12.35 26.61
C ALA A 191 3.15 10.99 27.28
N VAL A 192 3.42 9.92 26.54
CA VAL A 192 3.32 8.55 27.05
C VAL A 192 4.63 7.77 26.82
N SER A 193 5.04 6.97 27.81
CA SER A 193 6.17 6.06 27.62
C SER A 193 5.74 4.75 26.93
N LEU A 194 6.64 4.16 26.16
CA LEU A 194 6.41 2.86 25.53
C LEU A 194 6.09 1.77 26.58
N LYS A 195 6.70 1.85 27.76
CA LYS A 195 6.41 0.93 28.88
C LYS A 195 4.95 1.02 29.34
N ALA A 196 4.37 2.22 29.36
CA ALA A 196 2.98 2.41 29.76
C ALA A 196 2.01 1.81 28.72
N LEU A 197 2.38 1.78 27.45
CA LEU A 197 1.59 1.18 26.37
C LEU A 197 1.51 -0.35 26.46
N GLY A 198 2.47 -1.01 27.07
CA GLY A 198 2.46 -2.46 27.23
C GLY A 198 1.29 -3.03 28.05
N LYS A 199 0.52 -2.19 28.72
CA LYS A 199 -0.71 -2.57 29.44
C LYS A 199 -1.96 -2.62 28.55
N TYR A 200 -1.89 -2.07 27.34
CA TYR A 200 -3.02 -1.89 26.45
C TYR A 200 -2.83 -2.73 25.18
N THR A 201 -3.93 -3.03 24.52
CA THR A 201 -3.92 -3.79 23.25
C THR A 201 -3.51 -2.85 22.11
N PHE A 202 -2.57 -3.33 21.29
CA PHE A 202 -2.18 -2.64 20.07
C PHE A 202 -3.17 -2.93 18.95
N ALA A 203 -3.77 -1.92 18.38
CA ALA A 203 -4.61 -2.02 17.20
C ALA A 203 -3.79 -1.64 15.96
N VAL A 204 -3.72 -2.55 15.01
CA VAL A 204 -2.97 -2.37 13.77
C VAL A 204 -3.88 -2.46 12.57
N GLY A 205 -3.73 -1.54 11.62
CA GLY A 205 -4.38 -1.63 10.31
C GLY A 205 -3.67 -2.65 9.42
N GLU A 206 -4.39 -3.24 8.48
CA GLU A 206 -3.77 -4.01 7.41
C GLU A 206 -2.75 -3.11 6.68
N ASN A 207 -1.59 -3.66 6.34
CA ASN A 207 -0.52 -2.95 5.64
C ASN A 207 0.21 -1.84 6.45
N GLN A 208 0.02 -1.78 7.76
CA GLN A 208 0.82 -0.95 8.68
C GLN A 208 2.02 -1.72 9.23
N ILE A 209 2.59 -1.24 10.35
CA ILE A 209 3.68 -1.92 11.04
C ILE A 209 3.22 -3.33 11.44
N ASP A 210 3.98 -4.35 11.09
CA ASP A 210 3.70 -5.69 11.59
C ASP A 210 4.02 -5.84 13.08
N VAL A 211 3.42 -6.85 13.72
CA VAL A 211 3.60 -7.08 15.16
C VAL A 211 5.08 -7.34 15.52
N PRO A 212 5.87 -8.14 14.77
CA PRO A 212 7.31 -8.32 15.02
C PRO A 212 8.09 -6.99 14.97
N GLU A 213 7.82 -6.13 14.02
CA GLU A 213 8.46 -4.82 13.92
C GLU A 213 8.09 -3.93 15.11
N LEU A 214 6.82 -3.93 15.51
CA LEU A 214 6.36 -3.20 16.68
C LEU A 214 7.07 -3.67 17.96
N LEU A 215 7.19 -4.97 18.17
CA LEU A 215 7.89 -5.54 19.33
C LEU A 215 9.34 -5.06 19.40
N SER A 216 10.02 -5.00 18.25
CA SER A 216 11.38 -4.44 18.14
C SER A 216 11.42 -2.97 18.54
N ILE A 217 10.41 -2.18 18.14
CA ILE A 217 10.31 -0.75 18.47
C ILE A 217 10.03 -0.55 19.95
N LEU A 218 9.07 -1.28 20.48
CA LEU A 218 8.63 -1.15 21.88
C LEU A 218 9.61 -1.77 22.88
N LYS A 219 10.50 -2.66 22.42
CA LYS A 219 11.38 -3.51 23.26
C LYS A 219 10.59 -4.29 24.31
N ILE A 220 9.42 -4.77 23.96
CA ILE A 220 8.53 -5.57 24.80
C ILE A 220 8.62 -7.03 24.37
N PRO A 221 8.69 -8.00 25.30
CA PRO A 221 8.59 -9.42 24.98
C PRO A 221 7.28 -9.75 24.27
N SER A 222 7.35 -10.63 23.28
CA SER A 222 6.17 -11.05 22.48
C SER A 222 5.03 -11.63 23.31
N SER A 223 5.34 -12.20 24.46
CA SER A 223 4.36 -12.77 25.39
C SER A 223 3.47 -11.75 26.11
N ILE A 224 3.77 -10.46 26.01
CA ILE A 224 3.08 -9.40 26.78
C ILE A 224 2.20 -8.52 25.85
N LEU A 225 2.44 -8.52 24.55
CA LEU A 225 1.70 -7.68 23.63
C LEU A 225 0.42 -8.37 23.11
N ASN A 226 -0.72 -7.87 23.54
CA ASN A 226 -1.98 -8.16 22.88
C ASN A 226 -2.12 -7.28 21.64
N SER A 227 -2.54 -7.86 20.52
CA SER A 227 -2.78 -7.11 19.29
C SER A 227 -4.09 -7.51 18.62
N VAL A 228 -4.70 -6.56 17.93
CA VAL A 228 -5.89 -6.76 17.10
C VAL A 228 -5.64 -6.13 15.75
N GLN A 229 -6.00 -6.85 14.68
CA GLN A 229 -5.89 -6.35 13.31
C GLN A 229 -7.24 -5.89 12.81
N ILE A 230 -7.27 -4.70 12.17
CA ILE A 230 -8.48 -4.08 11.61
C ILE A 230 -8.16 -3.52 10.24
N ASP A 231 -8.78 -4.05 9.20
CA ASP A 231 -8.39 -3.81 7.80
C ASP A 231 -8.82 -2.45 7.24
N SER A 232 -9.76 -1.76 7.89
CA SER A 232 -10.27 -0.47 7.46
C SER A 232 -9.82 0.64 8.40
N LYS A 233 -9.34 1.76 7.85
CA LYS A 233 -8.96 2.95 8.62
C LYS A 233 -10.13 3.51 9.43
N ASP A 234 -11.33 3.58 8.83
CA ASP A 234 -12.52 4.06 9.52
C ASP A 234 -12.96 3.11 10.64
N ALA A 235 -12.90 1.79 10.38
CA ALA A 235 -13.16 0.79 11.40
C ALA A 235 -12.14 0.85 12.54
N LEU A 236 -10.85 1.06 12.24
CA LEU A 236 -9.80 1.25 13.24
C LEU A 236 -10.07 2.46 14.11
N LEU A 237 -10.40 3.61 13.52
CA LEU A 237 -10.75 4.83 14.27
C LEU A 237 -11.96 4.61 15.19
N ASN A 238 -13.04 4.00 14.70
CA ASN A 238 -14.20 3.67 15.50
C ASN A 238 -13.85 2.70 16.64
N PHE A 239 -13.01 1.72 16.37
CA PHE A 239 -12.56 0.77 17.38
C PHE A 239 -11.74 1.43 18.47
N LEU A 240 -10.81 2.35 18.14
CA LEU A 240 -10.04 3.11 19.13
C LEU A 240 -10.91 4.03 19.99
N ILE A 241 -12.00 4.57 19.43
CA ILE A 241 -12.94 5.43 20.18
C ILE A 241 -13.70 4.63 21.24
N GLU A 242 -14.06 3.39 20.95
CA GLU A 242 -14.91 2.56 21.82
C GLU A 242 -14.11 1.62 22.76
N THR A 243 -12.76 1.56 22.62
CA THR A 243 -11.92 0.64 23.39
C THR A 243 -10.72 1.34 24.03
N GLU A 244 -10.02 0.61 24.90
CA GLU A 244 -8.72 1.05 25.47
C GLU A 244 -7.54 0.59 24.60
N CYS A 245 -7.72 0.49 23.30
CA CYS A 245 -6.66 0.15 22.37
C CYS A 245 -5.92 1.41 21.89
N TYR A 246 -4.71 1.20 21.40
CA TYR A 246 -3.91 2.27 20.79
C TYR A 246 -3.33 1.84 19.45
N CYS A 247 -3.02 2.81 18.59
CA CYS A 247 -2.16 2.57 17.44
C CYS A 247 -1.03 3.61 17.35
N LEU A 248 -0.03 3.33 16.54
CA LEU A 248 1.09 4.22 16.29
C LEU A 248 0.97 4.80 14.87
N ILE A 249 1.04 6.14 14.79
CA ILE A 249 0.92 6.87 13.54
C ILE A 249 2.05 7.91 13.40
N PRO A 250 2.37 8.37 12.17
CA PRO A 250 3.21 9.55 11.99
C PRO A 250 2.52 10.81 12.52
N SER A 251 3.27 11.73 13.09
CA SER A 251 2.71 12.99 13.63
C SER A 251 1.92 13.81 12.60
N ALA A 252 2.31 13.80 11.32
CA ALA A 252 1.58 14.48 10.25
C ALA A 252 0.16 13.94 10.03
N GLU A 253 -0.12 12.68 10.37
CA GLU A 253 -1.48 12.13 10.32
C GLU A 253 -2.42 12.84 11.28
N SER A 254 -1.93 13.28 12.46
CA SER A 254 -2.73 13.99 13.45
C SER A 254 -3.21 15.37 12.97
N CYS A 255 -2.45 16.01 12.08
CA CYS A 255 -2.77 17.34 11.54
C CYS A 255 -3.68 17.30 10.32
N THR A 256 -3.66 16.20 9.58
CA THR A 256 -4.40 16.03 8.31
C THR A 256 -5.70 15.25 8.47
N VAL A 257 -5.83 14.49 9.56
CA VAL A 257 -7.11 13.84 9.88
C VAL A 257 -8.09 14.93 10.36
N PRO A 258 -9.13 15.28 9.62
CA PRO A 258 -10.21 16.07 10.16
C PRO A 258 -10.94 15.17 11.17
N LEU A 259 -10.54 15.26 12.42
CA LEU A 259 -11.07 14.48 13.56
C LEU A 259 -12.59 14.61 13.72
N ASN A 260 -13.23 15.52 12.96
CA ASN A 260 -14.66 15.83 12.97
C ASN A 260 -15.44 15.42 11.70
N ARG A 261 -14.85 14.65 10.77
CA ARG A 261 -15.46 14.45 9.43
C ARG A 261 -16.80 13.67 9.42
N PHE A 262 -17.10 12.93 10.49
CA PHE A 262 -18.32 12.08 10.53
C PHE A 262 -19.13 12.22 11.84
N GLY A 263 -19.03 13.34 12.55
CA GLY A 263 -19.67 13.44 13.88
C GLY A 263 -19.07 12.45 14.89
N CYS A 264 -17.90 11.92 14.62
CA CYS A 264 -17.22 10.93 15.43
C CYS A 264 -16.73 11.56 16.73
N LYS A 265 -16.79 10.77 17.78
CA LYS A 265 -16.18 11.07 19.08
C LYS A 265 -14.69 11.34 18.88
N PRO A 266 -14.09 12.32 19.57
CA PRO A 266 -12.73 12.72 19.32
C PRO A 266 -11.73 11.58 19.65
N VAL A 267 -10.72 11.44 18.83
CA VAL A 267 -9.49 10.73 19.15
C VAL A 267 -8.42 11.72 19.60
N VAL A 268 -7.44 11.24 20.35
CA VAL A 268 -6.36 12.05 20.91
C VAL A 268 -5.03 11.46 20.48
N THR A 269 -4.06 12.31 20.17
CA THR A 269 -2.67 11.91 19.93
C THR A 269 -1.79 12.30 21.09
N LEU A 270 -0.92 11.39 21.53
CA LEU A 270 0.07 11.63 22.56
C LEU A 270 1.47 11.39 22.01
N PRO A 271 2.40 12.34 22.17
CA PRO A 271 3.80 12.13 21.88
C PRO A 271 4.38 10.98 22.71
N ILE A 272 5.37 10.28 22.14
CA ILE A 272 6.15 9.24 22.84
C ILE A 272 7.33 9.91 23.55
N VAL A 273 7.57 9.55 24.82
CA VAL A 273 8.66 10.11 25.65
C VAL A 273 10.03 9.70 25.10
N GLU A 274 10.15 8.47 24.61
CA GLU A 274 11.41 7.92 24.13
C GLU A 274 11.84 8.61 22.81
N LYS A 275 13.06 9.15 22.82
CA LYS A 275 13.65 9.82 21.66
C LYS A 275 13.95 8.86 20.51
N ASN A 276 14.12 9.43 19.31
CA ASN A 276 14.50 8.72 18.09
C ASN A 276 13.46 7.65 17.66
N ARG A 277 12.17 7.93 17.90
CA ARG A 277 11.05 7.17 17.37
C ARG A 277 10.38 7.95 16.26
N TYR A 278 10.59 7.51 15.02
CA TYR A 278 10.05 8.18 13.83
C TYR A 278 9.69 7.19 12.74
N PHE A 279 8.82 7.66 11.87
CA PHE A 279 8.59 7.06 10.56
C PHE A 279 9.37 7.85 9.50
N GLU A 280 10.09 7.16 8.64
CA GLU A 280 10.58 7.74 7.39
C GLU A 280 9.48 7.61 6.34
N ILE A 281 9.08 8.74 5.78
CA ILE A 281 8.23 8.79 4.60
C ILE A 281 9.10 9.04 3.40
N GLY A 282 8.89 8.25 2.36
CA GLY A 282 9.60 8.39 1.09
C GLY A 282 8.71 8.04 -0.10
N TRP A 283 9.19 8.31 -1.27
CA TRP A 283 8.53 7.91 -2.50
C TRP A 283 9.50 7.20 -3.43
N PHE A 284 8.96 6.44 -4.37
CA PHE A 284 9.77 5.70 -5.33
C PHE A 284 9.07 5.61 -6.68
N LYS A 285 9.89 5.49 -7.73
CA LYS A 285 9.46 5.31 -9.12
C LYS A 285 10.39 4.33 -9.84
N GLN A 286 10.02 3.94 -11.05
CA GLN A 286 10.97 3.24 -11.92
C GLN A 286 12.19 4.15 -12.17
N LYS A 287 13.37 3.57 -12.10
CA LYS A 287 14.61 4.25 -12.45
C LYS A 287 14.55 4.80 -13.87
N ASN A 288 15.06 5.99 -14.07
CA ASN A 288 15.06 6.71 -15.35
C ASN A 288 13.68 7.02 -15.96
N LYS A 289 12.55 6.71 -15.29
CA LYS A 289 11.22 7.10 -15.76
C LYS A 289 10.99 8.59 -15.55
N LEU A 290 10.66 9.29 -16.63
CA LEU A 290 10.19 10.68 -16.55
C LEU A 290 8.75 10.68 -16.02
N LEU A 291 8.51 11.44 -14.97
CA LEU A 291 7.18 11.60 -14.40
C LEU A 291 6.37 12.63 -15.20
N MET A 292 5.09 12.37 -15.38
CA MET A 292 4.16 13.36 -15.90
C MET A 292 4.03 14.56 -14.94
N PRO A 293 3.70 15.76 -15.44
CA PRO A 293 3.56 16.95 -14.59
C PRO A 293 2.66 16.76 -13.38
N CYS A 294 1.52 16.10 -13.52
CA CYS A 294 0.61 15.80 -12.40
C CYS A 294 1.27 14.91 -11.32
N CYS A 295 2.13 13.97 -11.71
CA CYS A 295 2.89 13.15 -10.77
C CYS A 295 3.97 13.97 -10.04
N GLN A 296 4.63 14.91 -10.74
CA GLN A 296 5.61 15.82 -10.13
C GLN A 296 4.92 16.77 -9.13
N GLU A 297 3.75 17.31 -9.51
CA GLU A 297 2.93 18.13 -8.62
C GLU A 297 2.48 17.36 -7.37
N PHE A 298 2.12 16.07 -7.51
CA PHE A 298 1.77 15.24 -6.37
C PHE A 298 2.94 15.10 -5.38
N VAL A 299 4.14 14.82 -5.87
CA VAL A 299 5.34 14.71 -5.02
C VAL A 299 5.65 16.06 -4.35
N SER A 300 5.52 17.16 -5.08
CA SER A 300 5.74 18.52 -4.54
C SER A 300 4.72 18.88 -3.47
N GLU A 301 3.44 18.60 -3.68
CA GLU A 301 2.36 18.81 -2.71
C GLU A 301 2.59 17.98 -1.44
N LEU A 302 2.92 16.70 -1.62
CA LEU A 302 3.24 15.79 -0.51
C LEU A 302 4.43 16.30 0.30
N SER A 303 5.51 16.71 -0.37
CA SER A 303 6.71 17.26 0.28
C SER A 303 6.38 18.52 1.09
N SER A 304 5.59 19.43 0.51
CA SER A 304 5.18 20.68 1.18
C SER A 304 4.33 20.42 2.44
N LEU A 305 3.46 19.41 2.40
CA LEU A 305 2.65 19.01 3.56
C LEU A 305 3.51 18.44 4.69
N LEU A 306 4.52 17.62 4.35
CA LEU A 306 5.37 16.96 5.33
C LEU A 306 6.42 17.88 5.95
N GLN A 307 6.79 18.99 5.28
CA GLN A 307 7.74 19.99 5.81
C GLN A 307 7.08 21.00 6.75
N LYS A 308 5.76 21.17 6.70
CA LYS A 308 5.01 22.11 7.57
C LYS A 308 4.69 21.53 8.95
N ASN A 309 4.97 20.27 9.19
CA ASN A 309 4.73 19.52 10.41
C ASN A 309 6.04 19.02 11.04
#